data_c4def21ba436eb07d2258db2b85a1501
#
_entry.id   c4def21ba436eb07d2258db2b85a1501
#
_cell.length_a   1.000
_cell.length_b   1.000
_cell.length_c   1.000
_cell.angle_alpha   90.00
_cell.angle_beta   90.00
_cell.angle_gamma   90.00
#
_symmetry.space_group_name_H-M   'P 1'
#
loop_
_entity.id
_entity.type
_entity.pdbx_description
1 polymer ?
#
loop_
_entity_poly.entity_id
_entity_poly.type
_entity_poly.pdbx_seq_one_letter_code
_entity_poly.pdbx_strand_id
1 'polypeptide(L)'
;RLEAMEKIVIGVLNSVKLMKNINLPINCAYVLARMLVSAQKNTSSLHQWEQDHQKEIQRCLKKMAENMSNEYILTESIARQLHSNINMRLSEMNRIFLMLNINFYNRDIRSQDTVGIILSHGYSTASSIADAANSLLNSYTFEAIDMPLNTPVQEISGKLNDFIEENPHLKNIILLVDMGSLEGIGEVIADSVNVGVINNISTSLALNIGMKIQQHYELENLLETACAENQCNYKVLSEAKKEKAIVFTNDAGMVISEKLCR
;
A
#
# COMPACT_ATOMS: atom_id res chain seq x y z
N ARG A 1 16.26 17.36 -6.05
CA ARG A 1 16.49 16.50 -7.23
C ARG A 1 15.73 15.18 -7.12
N LEU A 2 15.83 14.43 -5.99
CA LEU A 2 15.10 13.17 -5.79
C LEU A 2 13.59 13.42 -5.76
N GLU A 3 13.11 14.36 -4.96
CA GLU A 3 11.69 14.72 -4.87
C GLU A 3 11.06 15.11 -6.22
N ALA A 4 11.80 15.87 -7.04
CA ALA A 4 11.33 16.20 -8.39
C ALA A 4 11.23 14.95 -9.28
N MET A 5 12.16 14.00 -9.15
CA MET A 5 12.12 12.74 -9.87
C MET A 5 10.95 11.87 -9.40
N GLU A 6 10.71 11.80 -8.10
CA GLU A 6 9.57 11.07 -7.52
C GLU A 6 8.25 11.59 -8.07
N LYS A 7 8.03 12.91 -8.10
CA LYS A 7 6.81 13.51 -8.67
C LYS A 7 6.61 13.14 -10.15
N ILE A 8 7.67 13.15 -10.94
CA ILE A 8 7.60 12.80 -12.36
C ILE A 8 7.27 11.31 -12.53
N VAL A 9 7.97 10.45 -11.80
CA VAL A 9 7.75 8.99 -11.88
C VAL A 9 6.34 8.63 -11.41
N ILE A 10 5.85 9.22 -10.32
CA ILE A 10 4.48 9.05 -9.84
C ILE A 10 3.48 9.45 -10.94
N GLY A 11 3.68 10.61 -11.58
CA GLY A 11 2.82 11.06 -12.67
C GLY A 11 2.78 10.09 -13.85
N VAL A 12 3.93 9.55 -14.24
CA VAL A 12 4.03 8.56 -15.34
C VAL A 12 3.35 7.24 -14.94
N LEU A 13 3.62 6.72 -13.75
CA LEU A 13 3.01 5.45 -13.31
C LEU A 13 1.50 5.58 -13.16
N ASN A 14 1.00 6.67 -12.60
CA ASN A 14 -0.44 6.94 -12.50
C ASN A 14 -1.09 7.07 -13.88
N SER A 15 -0.44 7.71 -14.84
CA SER A 15 -0.95 7.79 -16.22
C SER A 15 -1.07 6.41 -16.86
N VAL A 16 -0.07 5.55 -16.67
CA VAL A 16 -0.10 4.18 -17.22
C VAL A 16 -1.11 3.31 -16.46
N LYS A 17 -1.20 3.47 -15.14
CA LYS A 17 -2.20 2.80 -14.30
C LYS A 17 -3.61 3.06 -14.83
N LEU A 18 -3.96 4.33 -15.04
CA LEU A 18 -5.28 4.74 -15.54
C LEU A 18 -5.57 4.25 -16.97
N MET A 19 -4.56 4.31 -17.87
CA MET A 19 -4.76 3.93 -19.29
C MET A 19 -4.76 2.42 -19.52
N LYS A 20 -4.15 1.64 -18.67
CA LYS A 20 -3.90 0.20 -18.88
C LYS A 20 -4.51 -0.68 -17.80
N ASN A 21 -5.21 -0.08 -16.85
CA ASN A 21 -5.81 -0.79 -15.72
C ASN A 21 -4.85 -1.77 -15.05
N ILE A 22 -3.71 -1.25 -14.57
CA ILE A 22 -2.70 -2.01 -13.86
C ILE A 22 -2.48 -1.44 -12.48
N ASN A 23 -2.16 -2.30 -11.52
CA ASN A 23 -1.81 -1.90 -10.18
C ASN A 23 -0.31 -1.76 -10.04
N LEU A 24 0.11 -0.59 -9.60
CA LEU A 24 1.48 -0.28 -9.20
C LEU A 24 1.41 0.63 -7.98
N PRO A 25 1.79 0.13 -6.80
CA PRO A 25 1.78 0.93 -5.59
C PRO A 25 2.77 2.11 -5.69
N ILE A 26 2.48 3.18 -4.94
CA ILE A 26 3.32 4.39 -4.93
C ILE A 26 4.77 4.10 -4.55
N ASN A 27 5.01 3.06 -3.73
CA ASN A 27 6.35 2.62 -3.38
C ASN A 27 7.18 2.19 -4.59
N CYS A 28 6.58 1.63 -5.63
CA CYS A 28 7.28 1.36 -6.90
C CYS A 28 7.82 2.64 -7.54
N ALA A 29 7.05 3.73 -7.48
CA ALA A 29 7.48 5.02 -7.99
C ALA A 29 8.69 5.57 -7.22
N TYR A 30 8.67 5.49 -5.90
CA TYR A 30 9.78 5.93 -5.05
C TYR A 30 11.06 5.12 -5.30
N VAL A 31 10.94 3.79 -5.37
CA VAL A 31 12.09 2.93 -5.65
C VAL A 31 12.64 3.21 -7.04
N LEU A 32 11.79 3.27 -8.05
CA LEU A 32 12.20 3.58 -9.42
C LEU A 32 12.87 4.96 -9.52
N ALA A 33 12.32 5.98 -8.88
CA ALA A 33 12.90 7.33 -8.85
C ALA A 33 14.31 7.32 -8.24
N ARG A 34 14.52 6.59 -7.14
CA ARG A 34 15.84 6.43 -6.51
C ARG A 34 16.81 5.72 -7.42
N MET A 35 16.39 4.64 -8.09
CA MET A 35 17.22 3.93 -9.07
C MET A 35 17.64 4.86 -10.21
N LEU A 36 16.71 5.66 -10.75
CA LEU A 36 17.00 6.60 -11.84
C LEU A 36 17.96 7.72 -11.40
N VAL A 37 17.80 8.28 -10.20
CA VAL A 37 18.70 9.29 -9.66
C VAL A 37 20.09 8.71 -9.39
N SER A 38 20.16 7.47 -8.88
CA SER A 38 21.43 6.77 -8.65
C SER A 38 22.18 6.49 -9.94
N ALA A 39 21.48 6.05 -10.98
CA ALA A 39 22.08 5.79 -12.30
C ALA A 39 22.69 7.03 -12.95
N GLN A 40 22.20 8.25 -12.63
CA GLN A 40 22.81 9.50 -13.10
C GLN A 40 24.17 9.82 -12.45
N LYS A 41 24.50 9.14 -11.35
CA LYS A 41 25.80 9.24 -10.70
C LYS A 41 26.65 8.08 -11.21
N ASN A 42 27.45 8.30 -12.23
CA ASN A 42 28.33 7.28 -12.87
C ASN A 42 29.28 6.54 -11.91
N THR A 43 29.23 6.82 -10.63
CA THR A 43 30.09 6.26 -9.57
C THR A 43 29.33 5.36 -8.58
N SER A 44 28.07 4.99 -8.86
CA SER A 44 27.35 4.10 -7.96
C SER A 44 27.85 2.66 -8.10
N SER A 45 28.03 1.96 -6.99
CA SER A 45 28.39 0.54 -6.95
C SER A 45 27.40 -0.32 -7.75
N LEU A 46 26.14 0.09 -7.81
CA LEU A 46 25.11 -0.56 -8.63
C LEU A 46 25.41 -0.43 -10.12
N HIS A 47 25.80 0.75 -10.59
CA HIS A 47 26.13 0.95 -12.01
C HIS A 47 27.33 0.10 -12.45
N GLN A 48 28.36 0.02 -11.61
CA GLN A 48 29.51 -0.85 -11.88
C GLN A 48 29.08 -2.31 -11.93
N TRP A 49 28.28 -2.74 -10.97
CA TRP A 49 27.75 -4.12 -10.94
C TRP A 49 26.90 -4.43 -12.18
N GLU A 50 26.03 -3.51 -12.62
CA GLU A 50 25.25 -3.67 -13.86
C GLU A 50 26.14 -3.84 -15.09
N GLN A 51 27.24 -3.09 -15.17
CA GLN A 51 28.21 -3.22 -16.26
C GLN A 51 28.93 -4.58 -16.25
N ASP A 52 29.37 -5.02 -15.08
CA ASP A 52 30.07 -6.28 -14.90
C ASP A 52 29.19 -7.50 -15.24
N HIS A 53 27.85 -7.38 -15.03
CA HIS A 53 26.88 -8.46 -15.25
C HIS A 53 25.93 -8.20 -16.43
N GLN A 54 26.30 -7.32 -17.34
CA GLN A 54 25.42 -6.87 -18.43
C GLN A 54 24.85 -8.02 -19.27
N LYS A 55 25.68 -9.02 -19.59
CA LYS A 55 25.25 -10.17 -20.41
C LYS A 55 24.20 -11.04 -19.70
N GLU A 56 24.39 -11.27 -18.40
CA GLU A 56 23.47 -12.02 -17.57
C GLU A 56 22.13 -11.29 -17.43
N ILE A 57 22.17 -9.97 -17.19
CA ILE A 57 20.98 -9.11 -17.06
C ILE A 57 20.19 -9.11 -18.37
N GLN A 58 20.86 -8.94 -19.52
CA GLN A 58 20.21 -8.97 -20.83
C GLN A 58 19.57 -10.34 -21.12
N ARG A 59 20.27 -11.42 -20.78
CA ARG A 59 19.72 -12.78 -20.92
C ARG A 59 18.51 -12.99 -20.03
N CYS A 60 18.55 -12.49 -18.80
CA CYS A 60 17.41 -12.53 -17.87
C CYS A 60 16.22 -11.75 -18.43
N LEU A 61 16.41 -10.50 -18.82
CA LEU A 61 15.37 -9.66 -19.37
C LEU A 61 14.73 -10.30 -20.62
N LYS A 62 15.52 -10.87 -21.51
CA LYS A 62 15.02 -11.56 -22.70
C LYS A 62 14.11 -12.73 -22.35
N LYS A 63 14.54 -13.59 -21.42
CA LYS A 63 13.71 -14.71 -20.94
C LYS A 63 12.44 -14.25 -20.26
N MET A 64 12.52 -13.18 -19.48
CA MET A 64 11.34 -12.60 -18.86
C MET A 64 10.37 -12.02 -19.89
N ALA A 65 10.84 -11.32 -20.91
CA ALA A 65 10.02 -10.78 -21.98
C ALA A 65 9.28 -11.88 -22.77
N GLU A 66 9.91 -13.04 -22.96
CA GLU A 66 9.30 -14.22 -23.58
C GLU A 66 8.18 -14.83 -22.73
N ASN A 67 8.35 -14.88 -21.39
CA ASN A 67 7.40 -15.53 -20.47
C ASN A 67 6.36 -14.57 -19.88
N MET A 68 6.64 -13.26 -19.89
CA MET A 68 5.85 -12.19 -19.28
C MET A 68 5.64 -11.07 -20.28
N SER A 69 5.08 -11.41 -21.46
CA SER A 69 4.98 -10.50 -22.61
C SER A 69 4.12 -9.26 -22.32
N ASN A 70 3.03 -9.41 -21.54
CA ASN A 70 2.15 -8.29 -21.17
C ASN A 70 2.91 -7.30 -20.25
N GLU A 71 3.59 -7.81 -19.24
CA GLU A 71 4.39 -7.01 -18.31
C GLU A 71 5.53 -6.29 -19.05
N TYR A 72 6.13 -6.94 -20.03
CA TYR A 72 7.15 -6.33 -20.86
C TYR A 72 6.58 -5.18 -21.71
N ILE A 73 5.43 -5.36 -22.37
CA ILE A 73 4.76 -4.30 -23.15
C ILE A 73 4.41 -3.10 -22.26
N LEU A 74 3.92 -3.34 -21.04
CA LEU A 74 3.60 -2.30 -20.07
C LEU A 74 4.86 -1.57 -19.62
N THR A 75 5.92 -2.30 -19.31
CA THR A 75 7.23 -1.74 -18.96
C THR A 75 7.79 -0.84 -20.06
N GLU A 76 7.70 -1.26 -21.32
CA GLU A 76 8.13 -0.44 -22.46
C GLU A 76 7.23 0.79 -22.67
N SER A 77 5.96 0.74 -22.29
CA SER A 77 5.08 1.91 -22.29
C SER A 77 5.54 2.94 -21.24
N ILE A 78 5.85 2.49 -20.03
CA ILE A 78 6.42 3.33 -18.96
C ILE A 78 7.77 3.92 -19.41
N ALA A 79 8.64 3.10 -19.98
CA ALA A 79 9.96 3.53 -20.47
C ALA A 79 9.86 4.65 -21.52
N ARG A 80 8.93 4.51 -22.46
CA ARG A 80 8.68 5.54 -23.50
C ARG A 80 8.17 6.85 -22.89
N GLN A 81 7.26 6.80 -21.94
CA GLN A 81 6.73 8.00 -21.28
C GLN A 81 7.81 8.70 -20.43
N LEU A 82 8.65 7.96 -19.72
CA LEU A 82 9.77 8.54 -18.98
C LEU A 82 10.80 9.18 -19.95
N HIS A 83 11.07 8.53 -21.07
CA HIS A 83 11.95 9.11 -22.09
C HIS A 83 11.38 10.40 -22.68
N SER A 84 10.07 10.42 -22.99
CA SER A 84 9.41 11.61 -23.54
C SER A 84 9.38 12.78 -22.55
N ASN A 85 9.13 12.50 -21.26
CA ASN A 85 8.95 13.54 -20.26
C ASN A 85 10.25 14.13 -19.72
N ILE A 86 11.29 13.32 -19.58
CA ILE A 86 12.55 13.72 -18.92
C ILE A 86 13.81 13.27 -19.65
N ASN A 87 13.68 12.76 -20.87
CA ASN A 87 14.77 12.25 -21.68
C ASN A 87 15.64 11.19 -20.95
N MET A 88 15.01 10.38 -20.08
CA MET A 88 15.70 9.30 -19.37
C MET A 88 15.39 7.95 -19.97
N ARG A 89 16.42 7.10 -20.06
CA ARG A 89 16.30 5.71 -20.49
C ARG A 89 16.36 4.80 -19.27
N LEU A 90 15.46 3.83 -19.22
CA LEU A 90 15.52 2.76 -18.23
C LEU A 90 16.65 1.79 -18.57
N SER A 91 17.46 1.43 -17.56
CA SER A 91 18.39 0.30 -17.68
C SER A 91 17.64 -1.03 -17.78
N GLU A 92 18.31 -2.11 -18.17
CA GLU A 92 17.74 -3.45 -18.15
C GLU A 92 17.27 -3.84 -16.74
N MET A 93 18.02 -3.45 -15.70
CA MET A 93 17.62 -3.68 -14.30
C MET A 93 16.35 -2.94 -13.92
N ASN A 94 16.17 -1.69 -14.37
CA ASN A 94 14.93 -0.95 -14.15
C ASN A 94 13.73 -1.62 -14.83
N ARG A 95 13.93 -2.18 -16.03
CA ARG A 95 12.90 -2.95 -16.74
C ARG A 95 12.52 -4.23 -16.00
N ILE A 96 13.53 -5.00 -15.55
CA ILE A 96 13.31 -6.21 -14.75
C ILE A 96 12.52 -5.85 -13.48
N PHE A 97 12.92 -4.80 -12.76
CA PHE A 97 12.23 -4.31 -11.57
C PHE A 97 10.75 -4.02 -11.87
N LEU A 98 10.45 -3.25 -12.92
CA LEU A 98 9.07 -2.94 -13.29
C LEU A 98 8.26 -4.18 -13.68
N MET A 99 8.82 -5.07 -14.49
CA MET A 99 8.14 -6.31 -14.89
C MET A 99 7.77 -7.17 -13.68
N LEU A 100 8.70 -7.34 -12.72
CA LEU A 100 8.45 -8.11 -11.50
C LEU A 100 7.35 -7.46 -10.66
N ASN A 101 7.37 -6.13 -10.52
CA ASN A 101 6.34 -5.43 -9.75
C ASN A 101 4.98 -5.48 -10.46
N ILE A 102 4.92 -5.23 -11.77
CA ILE A 102 3.68 -5.37 -12.54
C ILE A 102 3.11 -6.78 -12.37
N ASN A 103 3.92 -7.82 -12.51
CA ASN A 103 3.47 -9.19 -12.32
C ASN A 103 2.98 -9.43 -10.91
N PHE A 104 3.77 -9.06 -9.91
CA PHE A 104 3.44 -9.29 -8.50
C PHE A 104 2.12 -8.63 -8.08
N TYR A 105 1.96 -7.34 -8.39
CA TYR A 105 0.77 -6.59 -7.97
C TYR A 105 -0.48 -6.82 -8.82
N ASN A 106 -0.38 -7.56 -9.93
CA ASN A 106 -1.53 -7.83 -10.80
C ASN A 106 -1.88 -9.33 -10.88
N ARG A 107 -1.02 -10.23 -10.40
CA ARG A 107 -1.26 -11.65 -10.45
C ARG A 107 -2.38 -12.09 -9.52
N ASP A 108 -2.38 -11.59 -8.30
CA ASP A 108 -3.24 -12.09 -7.23
C ASP A 108 -4.69 -11.61 -7.34
N ILE A 109 -4.94 -10.41 -7.91
CA ILE A 109 -6.31 -9.92 -8.14
C ILE A 109 -7.10 -10.87 -9.05
N ARG A 110 -6.46 -11.46 -10.04
CA ARG A 110 -7.12 -12.37 -10.99
C ARG A 110 -7.48 -13.74 -10.41
N SER A 111 -6.95 -14.09 -9.25
CA SER A 111 -7.17 -15.38 -8.60
C SER A 111 -8.07 -15.29 -7.35
N GLN A 112 -8.30 -14.09 -6.82
CA GLN A 112 -9.13 -13.89 -5.63
C GLN A 112 -10.56 -13.52 -6.04
N ASP A 113 -11.53 -14.06 -5.34
CA ASP A 113 -12.94 -13.68 -5.49
C ASP A 113 -13.40 -12.58 -4.51
N THR A 114 -12.52 -12.17 -3.62
CA THR A 114 -12.73 -11.14 -2.62
C THR A 114 -11.56 -10.16 -2.59
N VAL A 115 -11.85 -8.86 -2.64
CA VAL A 115 -10.86 -7.77 -2.59
C VAL A 115 -11.27 -6.70 -1.58
N GLY A 116 -10.31 -6.11 -0.91
CA GLY A 116 -10.51 -4.91 -0.10
C GLY A 116 -10.26 -3.65 -0.95
N ILE A 117 -11.11 -2.64 -0.81
CA ILE A 117 -10.89 -1.32 -1.43
C ILE A 117 -10.84 -0.28 -0.31
N ILE A 118 -9.72 0.38 -0.18
CA ILE A 118 -9.52 1.44 0.81
C ILE A 118 -9.92 2.77 0.19
N LEU A 119 -10.91 3.42 0.80
CA LEU A 119 -11.38 4.76 0.44
C LEU A 119 -11.04 5.73 1.56
N SER A 120 -10.25 6.73 1.28
CA SER A 120 -9.87 7.70 2.32
C SER A 120 -9.70 9.09 1.74
N HIS A 121 -10.10 10.10 2.54
CA HIS A 121 -9.85 11.49 2.22
C HIS A 121 -8.34 11.78 2.25
N GLY A 122 -7.89 12.51 1.24
CA GLY A 122 -6.49 12.90 1.08
C GLY A 122 -5.94 12.55 -0.29
N TYR A 123 -4.67 12.92 -0.53
CA TYR A 123 -4.00 12.69 -1.82
C TYR A 123 -3.25 11.36 -1.90
N SER A 124 -3.00 10.71 -0.76
CA SER A 124 -2.24 9.45 -0.69
C SER A 124 -2.53 8.64 0.57
N THR A 125 -3.58 8.93 1.31
CA THR A 125 -3.89 8.25 2.58
C THR A 125 -4.30 6.81 2.33
N ALA A 126 -5.25 6.58 1.42
CA ALA A 126 -5.68 5.24 1.04
C ALA A 126 -4.53 4.45 0.43
N SER A 127 -3.79 5.04 -0.52
CA SER A 127 -2.61 4.42 -1.15
C SER A 127 -1.56 4.01 -0.13
N SER A 128 -1.25 4.86 0.86
CA SER A 128 -0.24 4.54 1.87
C SER A 128 -0.64 3.37 2.77
N ILE A 129 -1.92 3.29 3.15
CA ILE A 129 -2.43 2.18 3.96
C ILE A 129 -2.45 0.88 3.15
N ALA A 130 -2.95 0.93 1.90
CA ALA A 130 -2.99 -0.23 1.02
C ALA A 130 -1.59 -0.77 0.73
N ASP A 131 -0.62 0.11 0.41
CA ASP A 131 0.76 -0.27 0.15
C ASP A 131 1.40 -0.96 1.37
N ALA A 132 1.19 -0.41 2.57
CA ALA A 132 1.69 -1.00 3.80
C ALA A 132 1.05 -2.38 4.07
N ALA A 133 -0.28 -2.49 3.93
CA ALA A 133 -1.01 -3.73 4.15
C ALA A 133 -0.61 -4.80 3.13
N ASN A 134 -0.60 -4.48 1.83
CA ASN A 134 -0.22 -5.40 0.76
C ASN A 134 1.24 -5.90 0.92
N SER A 135 2.15 -5.00 1.32
CA SER A 135 3.55 -5.37 1.56
C SER A 135 3.70 -6.33 2.74
N LEU A 136 2.98 -6.09 3.84
CA LEU A 136 3.03 -6.94 5.03
C LEU A 136 2.34 -8.29 4.82
N LEU A 137 1.27 -8.32 4.02
CA LEU A 137 0.56 -9.55 3.63
C LEU A 137 1.30 -10.34 2.54
N ASN A 138 2.30 -9.74 1.93
CA ASN A 138 3.01 -10.27 0.75
C ASN A 138 2.03 -10.69 -0.38
N SER A 139 0.95 -9.94 -0.55
CA SER A 139 -0.12 -10.20 -1.52
C SER A 139 -0.83 -8.90 -1.87
N TYR A 140 -1.31 -8.77 -3.09
CA TYR A 140 -2.15 -7.65 -3.49
C TYR A 140 -3.62 -7.94 -3.10
N THR A 141 -3.97 -7.54 -1.89
CA THR A 141 -5.29 -7.77 -1.31
C THR A 141 -6.16 -6.50 -1.33
N PHE A 142 -5.51 -5.33 -1.37
CA PHE A 142 -6.18 -4.04 -1.30
C PHE A 142 -5.89 -3.16 -2.52
N GLU A 143 -6.95 -2.66 -3.14
CA GLU A 143 -6.93 -1.50 -4.02
C GLU A 143 -7.10 -0.22 -3.19
N ALA A 144 -6.65 0.92 -3.72
CA ALA A 144 -6.76 2.20 -3.02
C ALA A 144 -7.39 3.28 -3.90
N ILE A 145 -8.33 4.01 -3.34
CA ILE A 145 -8.89 5.20 -3.97
C ILE A 145 -8.69 6.39 -3.03
N ASP A 146 -7.71 7.22 -3.34
CA ASP A 146 -7.52 8.49 -2.65
C ASP A 146 -8.57 9.50 -3.10
N MET A 147 -9.20 10.16 -2.14
CA MET A 147 -10.26 11.13 -2.37
C MET A 147 -9.84 12.52 -1.89
N PRO A 148 -9.38 13.42 -2.77
CA PRO A 148 -9.21 14.83 -2.43
C PRO A 148 -10.49 15.42 -1.85
N LEU A 149 -10.36 16.33 -0.87
CA LEU A 149 -11.48 16.85 -0.08
C LEU A 149 -12.67 17.39 -0.89
N ASN A 150 -12.43 17.82 -2.13
CA ASN A 150 -13.45 18.38 -3.02
C ASN A 150 -13.97 17.37 -4.06
N THR A 151 -13.64 16.10 -3.95
CA THR A 151 -14.07 15.07 -4.91
C THR A 151 -15.55 14.71 -4.69
N PRO A 152 -16.40 14.81 -5.71
CA PRO A 152 -17.80 14.39 -5.61
C PRO A 152 -17.91 12.87 -5.39
N VAL A 153 -18.89 12.43 -4.58
CA VAL A 153 -19.15 11.00 -4.33
C VAL A 153 -19.43 10.23 -5.62
N GLN A 154 -20.09 10.88 -6.60
CA GLN A 154 -20.37 10.29 -7.92
C GLN A 154 -19.11 9.90 -8.70
N GLU A 155 -18.03 10.66 -8.57
CA GLU A 155 -16.74 10.31 -9.20
C GLU A 155 -16.16 9.04 -8.59
N ILE A 156 -16.28 8.88 -7.27
CA ILE A 156 -15.80 7.68 -6.56
C ILE A 156 -16.64 6.47 -6.93
N SER A 157 -17.98 6.61 -6.99
CA SER A 157 -18.87 5.55 -7.43
C SER A 157 -18.56 5.11 -8.87
N GLY A 158 -18.23 6.05 -9.76
CA GLY A 158 -17.77 5.74 -11.11
C GLY A 158 -16.50 4.88 -11.10
N LYS A 159 -15.48 5.29 -10.36
CA LYS A 159 -14.22 4.52 -10.24
C LYS A 159 -14.42 3.11 -9.67
N LEU A 160 -15.35 2.97 -8.70
CA LEU A 160 -15.70 1.67 -8.13
C LEU A 160 -16.40 0.78 -9.13
N ASN A 161 -17.38 1.31 -9.89
CA ASN A 161 -18.07 0.56 -10.92
C ASN A 161 -17.11 0.15 -12.05
N ASP A 162 -16.25 1.06 -12.52
CA ASP A 162 -15.23 0.75 -13.51
C ASP A 162 -14.34 -0.41 -13.03
N PHE A 163 -13.90 -0.36 -11.77
CA PHE A 163 -13.09 -1.43 -11.17
C PHE A 163 -13.82 -2.77 -11.13
N ILE A 164 -15.12 -2.79 -10.80
CA ILE A 164 -15.95 -4.00 -10.77
C ILE A 164 -16.11 -4.57 -12.18
N GLU A 165 -16.43 -3.74 -13.17
CA GLU A 165 -16.59 -4.16 -14.56
C GLU A 165 -15.30 -4.76 -15.15
N GLU A 166 -14.14 -4.22 -14.74
CA GLU A 166 -12.84 -4.71 -15.16
C GLU A 166 -12.41 -6.00 -14.45
N ASN A 167 -13.06 -6.34 -13.33
CA ASN A 167 -12.78 -7.53 -12.54
C ASN A 167 -14.02 -8.44 -12.33
N PRO A 168 -14.60 -8.99 -13.40
CA PRO A 168 -15.87 -9.73 -13.33
C PRO A 168 -15.81 -11.06 -12.59
N HIS A 169 -14.62 -11.48 -12.16
CA HIS A 169 -14.41 -12.68 -11.33
C HIS A 169 -14.63 -12.42 -9.83
N LEU A 170 -14.67 -11.14 -9.42
CA LEU A 170 -14.91 -10.77 -8.03
C LEU A 170 -16.35 -11.09 -7.63
N LYS A 171 -16.52 -11.70 -6.46
CA LYS A 171 -17.81 -11.95 -5.83
C LYS A 171 -18.09 -11.01 -4.68
N ASN A 172 -17.03 -10.64 -3.95
CA ASN A 172 -17.13 -9.81 -2.75
C ASN A 172 -16.16 -8.65 -2.81
N ILE A 173 -16.62 -7.48 -2.39
CA ILE A 173 -15.81 -6.29 -2.19
C ILE A 173 -15.99 -5.82 -0.75
N ILE A 174 -14.88 -5.51 -0.09
CA ILE A 174 -14.87 -4.92 1.24
C ILE A 174 -14.38 -3.48 1.14
N LEU A 175 -15.28 -2.53 1.35
CA LEU A 175 -14.94 -1.11 1.40
C LEU A 175 -14.46 -0.74 2.80
N LEU A 176 -13.23 -0.30 2.92
CA LEU A 176 -12.65 0.22 4.14
C LEU A 176 -12.61 1.75 4.04
N VAL A 177 -13.44 2.42 4.84
CA VAL A 177 -13.60 3.88 4.74
C VAL A 177 -13.08 4.58 5.99
N ASP A 178 -12.57 5.80 5.81
CA ASP A 178 -12.04 6.60 6.93
C ASP A 178 -13.13 7.34 7.70
N MET A 179 -14.23 7.71 7.05
CA MET A 179 -15.31 8.47 7.63
C MET A 179 -16.68 7.90 7.29
N GLY A 180 -17.62 8.01 8.25
CA GLY A 180 -18.99 7.53 8.10
C GLY A 180 -19.77 8.13 6.92
N SER A 181 -19.36 9.30 6.42
CA SER A 181 -19.95 9.91 5.21
C SER A 181 -19.78 9.07 3.95
N LEU A 182 -18.82 8.13 3.92
CA LEU A 182 -18.56 7.22 2.82
C LEU A 182 -19.27 5.85 2.98
N GLU A 183 -19.91 5.59 4.11
CA GLU A 183 -20.61 4.31 4.36
C GLU A 183 -21.72 4.04 3.34
N GLY A 184 -22.44 5.08 2.94
CA GLY A 184 -23.53 4.98 1.94
C GLY A 184 -23.04 4.75 0.49
N ILE A 185 -21.73 4.77 0.24
CA ILE A 185 -21.22 4.58 -1.13
C ILE A 185 -21.45 3.15 -1.65
N GLY A 186 -21.54 2.18 -0.71
CA GLY A 186 -21.85 0.79 -1.05
C GLY A 186 -23.24 0.59 -1.68
N GLU A 187 -24.21 1.49 -1.39
CA GLU A 187 -25.57 1.43 -1.94
C GLU A 187 -25.64 1.85 -3.42
N VAL A 188 -24.60 2.50 -3.92
CA VAL A 188 -24.52 3.04 -5.30
C VAL A 188 -23.72 2.14 -6.24
N ILE A 189 -23.17 1.05 -5.72
CA ILE A 189 -22.35 0.10 -6.48
C ILE A 189 -23.26 -0.92 -7.17
N ALA A 190 -22.82 -1.38 -8.35
CA ALA A 190 -23.58 -2.33 -9.16
C ALA A 190 -23.96 -3.62 -8.39
N ASP A 191 -25.19 -4.11 -8.59
CA ASP A 191 -25.77 -5.31 -7.98
C ASP A 191 -25.04 -6.64 -8.31
N SER A 192 -23.89 -6.57 -9.01
CA SER A 192 -23.17 -7.76 -9.49
C SER A 192 -22.23 -8.40 -8.46
N VAL A 193 -21.97 -7.72 -7.33
CA VAL A 193 -21.05 -8.17 -6.28
C VAL A 193 -21.63 -7.94 -4.90
N ASN A 194 -21.25 -8.76 -3.92
CA ASN A 194 -21.57 -8.49 -2.54
C ASN A 194 -20.64 -7.41 -1.99
N VAL A 195 -21.20 -6.42 -1.29
CA VAL A 195 -20.43 -5.30 -0.75
C VAL A 195 -20.54 -5.29 0.77
N GLY A 196 -19.41 -5.37 1.44
CA GLY A 196 -19.28 -5.09 2.87
C GLY A 196 -18.61 -3.73 3.09
N VAL A 197 -19.08 -2.96 4.07
CA VAL A 197 -18.49 -1.65 4.40
C VAL A 197 -18.05 -1.65 5.85
N ILE A 198 -16.83 -1.20 6.09
CA ILE A 198 -16.28 -1.02 7.44
C ILE A 198 -15.61 0.35 7.56
N ASN A 199 -15.91 1.09 8.62
CA ASN A 199 -15.38 2.42 8.87
C ASN A 199 -14.13 2.42 9.77
N ASN A 200 -13.62 3.61 10.10
CA ASN A 200 -12.45 3.82 10.96
C ASN A 200 -11.20 3.08 10.50
N ILE A 201 -10.91 3.16 9.19
CA ILE A 201 -9.75 2.50 8.60
C ILE A 201 -8.44 2.84 9.33
N SER A 202 -7.66 1.83 9.57
CA SER A 202 -6.28 1.91 10.03
C SER A 202 -5.44 0.82 9.37
N THR A 203 -4.13 0.94 9.38
CA THR A 203 -3.25 -0.12 8.87
C THR A 203 -3.47 -1.45 9.61
N SER A 204 -3.75 -1.39 10.91
CA SER A 204 -4.05 -2.58 11.73
C SER A 204 -5.35 -3.26 11.28
N LEU A 205 -6.42 -2.48 11.04
CA LEU A 205 -7.68 -3.01 10.53
C LEU A 205 -7.52 -3.61 9.14
N ALA A 206 -6.81 -2.92 8.24
CA ALA A 206 -6.52 -3.42 6.91
C ALA A 206 -5.77 -4.76 6.96
N LEU A 207 -4.74 -4.88 7.80
CA LEU A 207 -4.00 -6.14 7.97
C LEU A 207 -4.90 -7.27 8.49
N ASN A 208 -5.75 -6.98 9.48
CA ASN A 208 -6.68 -7.96 10.04
C ASN A 208 -7.64 -8.48 8.96
N ILE A 209 -8.27 -7.57 8.22
CA ILE A 209 -9.16 -7.91 7.10
C ILE A 209 -8.41 -8.69 6.01
N GLY A 210 -7.23 -8.24 5.62
CA GLY A 210 -6.44 -8.89 4.58
C GLY A 210 -6.05 -10.33 4.94
N MET A 211 -5.68 -10.59 6.19
CA MET A 211 -5.43 -11.96 6.66
C MET A 211 -6.68 -12.83 6.56
N LYS A 212 -7.87 -12.30 6.89
CA LYS A 212 -9.13 -13.03 6.80
C LYS A 212 -9.55 -13.29 5.35
N ILE A 213 -9.29 -12.34 4.42
CA ILE A 213 -9.48 -12.55 2.99
C ILE A 213 -8.59 -13.72 2.50
N GLN A 214 -7.31 -13.72 2.87
CA GLN A 214 -6.40 -14.81 2.50
C GLN A 214 -6.78 -16.17 3.09
N GLN A 215 -7.46 -16.17 4.23
CA GLN A 215 -8.00 -17.37 4.89
C GLN A 215 -9.39 -17.77 4.37
N HIS A 216 -9.91 -17.07 3.34
CA HIS A 216 -11.22 -17.33 2.72
C HIS A 216 -12.41 -17.29 3.70
N TYR A 217 -12.39 -16.34 4.63
CA TYR A 217 -13.55 -16.11 5.50
C TYR A 217 -14.76 -15.67 4.67
N GLU A 218 -15.95 -16.13 5.05
CA GLU A 218 -17.21 -15.61 4.52
C GLU A 218 -17.36 -14.12 4.88
N LEU A 219 -17.93 -13.31 3.97
CA LEU A 219 -17.95 -11.85 4.07
C LEU A 219 -18.52 -11.33 5.40
N GLU A 220 -19.66 -11.85 5.81
CA GLU A 220 -20.33 -11.41 7.04
C GLU A 220 -19.50 -11.74 8.29
N ASN A 221 -19.02 -12.97 8.40
CA ASN A 221 -18.17 -13.42 9.50
C ASN A 221 -16.83 -12.65 9.53
N LEU A 222 -16.27 -12.34 8.36
CA LEU A 222 -15.05 -11.55 8.24
C LEU A 222 -15.25 -10.16 8.85
N LEU A 223 -16.34 -9.47 8.48
CA LEU A 223 -16.63 -8.12 8.97
C LEU A 223 -16.95 -8.11 10.46
N GLU A 224 -17.77 -9.03 10.93
CA GLU A 224 -18.14 -9.17 12.34
C GLU A 224 -16.90 -9.36 13.22
N THR A 225 -16.04 -10.33 12.86
CA THR A 225 -14.84 -10.60 13.63
C THR A 225 -13.82 -9.47 13.54
N ALA A 226 -13.67 -8.83 12.39
CA ALA A 226 -12.77 -7.68 12.24
C ALA A 226 -13.21 -6.50 13.10
N CYS A 227 -14.52 -6.22 13.15
CA CYS A 227 -15.08 -5.19 14.03
C CYS A 227 -14.85 -5.51 15.51
N ALA A 228 -15.07 -6.75 15.93
CA ALA A 228 -14.89 -7.17 17.32
C ALA A 228 -13.44 -7.09 17.79
N GLU A 229 -12.48 -7.35 16.91
CA GLU A 229 -11.05 -7.34 17.20
C GLU A 229 -10.41 -5.95 17.11
N ASN A 230 -11.05 -4.98 16.44
CA ASN A 230 -10.52 -3.64 16.23
C ASN A 230 -10.91 -2.67 17.36
N GLN A 231 -10.38 -2.93 18.56
CA GLN A 231 -10.67 -2.10 19.73
C GLN A 231 -9.64 -0.97 19.89
N CYS A 232 -10.13 0.20 20.29
CA CYS A 232 -9.31 1.35 20.61
C CYS A 232 -8.76 1.25 22.03
N ASN A 233 -7.44 1.30 22.19
CA ASN A 233 -6.77 1.31 23.50
C ASN A 233 -6.09 2.65 23.73
N TYR A 234 -6.03 3.12 24.96
CA TYR A 234 -5.31 4.32 25.30
C TYR A 234 -4.34 4.08 26.47
N LYS A 235 -3.28 4.87 26.50
CA LYS A 235 -2.31 4.91 27.61
C LYS A 235 -1.93 6.34 27.87
N VAL A 236 -2.09 6.76 29.12
CA VAL A 236 -1.60 8.05 29.60
C VAL A 236 -0.22 7.84 30.23
N LEU A 237 0.80 8.47 29.65
CA LEU A 237 2.13 8.53 30.23
C LEU A 237 2.20 9.81 31.04
N SER A 238 1.97 9.71 32.35
CA SER A 238 2.20 10.81 33.30
C SER A 238 3.56 10.64 33.97
N GLU A 239 4.19 11.76 34.35
CA GLU A 239 5.34 11.69 35.28
C GLU A 239 4.89 10.92 36.52
N ALA A 240 5.58 9.83 36.81
CA ALA A 240 5.35 9.11 38.05
C ALA A 240 5.56 10.12 39.19
N LYS A 241 4.52 10.36 39.99
CA LYS A 241 4.70 11.08 41.25
C LYS A 241 5.81 10.34 42.01
N LYS A 242 7.01 10.93 42.09
CA LYS A 242 8.09 10.38 42.88
C LYS A 242 7.58 10.36 44.30
N GLU A 243 7.15 9.22 44.80
CA GLU A 243 6.87 9.04 46.22
C GLU A 243 8.18 9.29 46.93
N LYS A 244 8.27 10.39 47.66
CA LYS A 244 9.43 10.65 48.53
C LYS A 244 9.25 9.78 49.78
N ALA A 245 10.00 8.70 49.85
CA ALA A 245 10.11 7.94 51.08
C ALA A 245 11.21 8.57 51.97
N ILE A 246 10.86 8.94 53.16
CA ILE A 246 11.84 9.34 54.20
C ILE A 246 12.12 8.10 55.03
N VAL A 247 13.36 7.64 54.98
CA VAL A 247 13.81 6.48 55.76
C VAL A 247 14.56 6.99 56.99
N PHE A 248 14.05 6.67 58.16
CA PHE A 248 14.73 6.92 59.41
C PHE A 248 15.45 5.65 59.86
N THR A 249 16.75 5.76 60.10
CA THR A 249 17.55 4.68 60.69
C THR A 249 17.99 5.09 62.08
N ASN A 250 17.91 4.19 63.06
CA ASN A 250 18.53 4.36 64.39
C ASN A 250 19.82 3.56 64.45
N ASP A 251 20.62 3.83 65.46
CA ASP A 251 21.94 3.20 65.69
C ASP A 251 21.90 1.68 65.89
N ALA A 252 20.70 1.09 65.98
CA ALA A 252 20.51 -0.36 66.10
C ALA A 252 20.15 -1.02 64.75
N GLY A 253 20.17 -0.28 63.62
CA GLY A 253 19.93 -0.83 62.29
C GLY A 253 18.47 -1.18 61.98
N MET A 254 17.52 -0.76 62.80
CA MET A 254 16.08 -0.90 62.50
C MET A 254 15.65 0.16 61.50
N VAL A 255 15.15 -0.26 60.37
CA VAL A 255 14.54 0.60 59.34
C VAL A 255 13.04 0.72 59.62
N ILE A 256 12.59 1.91 59.98
CA ILE A 256 11.15 2.23 60.04
C ILE A 256 10.79 2.99 58.76
N SER A 257 9.99 2.38 57.89
CA SER A 257 9.42 3.07 56.76
C SER A 257 8.01 3.53 57.09
N GLU A 258 7.80 4.84 57.21
CA GLU A 258 6.45 5.40 57.27
C GLU A 258 6.10 6.01 55.92
N LYS A 259 5.02 5.50 55.34
CA LYS A 259 4.44 6.03 54.10
C LYS A 259 3.57 7.22 54.48
N LEU A 260 4.09 8.43 54.32
CA LEU A 260 3.28 9.64 54.42
C LEU A 260 2.44 9.76 53.15
N CYS A 261 1.19 9.28 53.19
CA CYS A 261 0.19 9.65 52.23
C CYS A 261 -0.33 11.05 52.54
N ARG A 262 -0.14 11.98 51.62
CA ARG A 262 -0.94 13.21 51.54
C ARG A 262 -1.83 13.15 50.35
#